data_a34b0f19ec360441f864e2832bb57499
#
_entry.id   a34b0f19ec360441f864e2832bb57499
#
_cell.length_a   1.000
_cell.length_b   1.000
_cell.length_c   1.000
_cell.angle_alpha   90.00
_cell.angle_beta   90.00
_cell.angle_gamma   90.00
#
_symmetry.space_group_name_H-M   'P 1'
#
loop_
_entity.id
_entity.type
_entity.pdbx_description
1 polymer ?
#
loop_
_entity_poly.entity_id
_entity_poly.type
_entity_poly.pdbx_seq_one_letter_code
_entity_poly.pdbx_strand_id
1 'polypeptide(L)'
;AYMQRHIGDDFSGVVTSILPFGIFVEIFDPPFDGLVTLSDMPRARIEEGRAVKLKSRTITIGDTIRVKVARVDVIKGHVDFFLLPQEA
;
A
#
# COMPACT_ATOMS: atom_id res chain seq x y z
N ALA A 1 -3.74 -13.22 -15.25
CA ALA A 1 -4.03 -13.65 -13.89
C ALA A 1 -5.12 -12.80 -13.26
N TYR A 2 -5.68 -13.31 -12.19
CA TYR A 2 -6.81 -12.68 -11.52
C TYR A 2 -6.53 -11.24 -11.10
N MET A 3 -5.37 -10.99 -10.53
CA MET A 3 -5.02 -9.65 -10.03
C MET A 3 -4.81 -8.62 -11.13
N GLN A 4 -4.45 -9.03 -12.33
CA GLN A 4 -4.29 -8.10 -13.44
C GLN A 4 -5.62 -7.42 -13.82
N ARG A 5 -6.74 -8.04 -13.53
CA ARG A 5 -8.06 -7.47 -13.78
C ARG A 5 -8.34 -6.25 -12.89
N HIS A 6 -7.61 -6.14 -11.79
CA HIS A 6 -7.83 -5.08 -10.80
C HIS A 6 -6.89 -3.89 -10.96
N ILE A 7 -6.00 -3.90 -11.97
CA ILE A 7 -5.13 -2.75 -12.22
C ILE A 7 -6.00 -1.52 -12.44
N GLY A 8 -5.75 -0.47 -11.67
CA GLY A 8 -6.53 0.75 -11.69
C GLY A 8 -7.69 0.79 -10.70
N ASP A 9 -8.00 -0.32 -10.05
CA ASP A 9 -9.07 -0.37 -9.05
C ASP A 9 -8.57 0.11 -7.69
N ASP A 10 -9.48 0.71 -6.94
CA ASP A 10 -9.22 1.22 -5.59
C ASP A 10 -9.75 0.25 -4.55
N PHE A 11 -8.98 0.09 -3.48
CA PHE A 11 -9.38 -0.76 -2.36
C PHE A 11 -9.03 -0.11 -1.04
N SER A 12 -9.75 -0.52 0.00
CA SER A 12 -9.34 -0.28 1.39
C SER A 12 -8.49 -1.45 1.83
N GLY A 13 -7.38 -1.16 2.48
CA GLY A 13 -6.51 -2.19 3.00
C GLY A 13 -5.94 -1.82 4.36
N VAL A 14 -5.41 -2.82 5.04
CA VAL A 14 -4.83 -2.66 6.38
C VAL A 14 -3.31 -2.74 6.26
N VAL A 15 -2.62 -1.79 6.87
CA VAL A 15 -1.16 -1.78 6.92
C VAL A 15 -0.69 -2.89 7.86
N THR A 16 0.07 -3.83 7.33
CA THR A 16 0.55 -5.00 8.11
C THR A 16 2.02 -4.92 8.46
N SER A 17 2.83 -4.22 7.66
CA SER A 17 4.26 -4.07 7.93
C SER A 17 4.75 -2.73 7.43
N ILE A 18 5.70 -2.16 8.16
CA ILE A 18 6.39 -0.92 7.77
C ILE A 18 7.88 -1.24 7.67
N LEU A 19 8.39 -1.20 6.45
CA LEU A 19 9.76 -1.58 6.13
C LEU A 19 10.53 -0.36 5.62
N PRO A 20 11.86 -0.40 5.59
CA PRO A 20 12.64 0.76 5.12
C PRO A 20 12.31 1.20 3.70
N PHE A 21 11.83 0.30 2.85
CA PHE A 21 11.55 0.58 1.44
C PHE A 21 10.08 0.78 1.12
N GLY A 22 9.18 0.64 2.09
CA GLY A 22 7.75 0.82 1.86
C GLY A 22 6.88 0.12 2.89
N ILE A 23 5.59 0.04 2.60
CA ILE A 23 4.63 -0.57 3.51
C ILE A 23 3.87 -1.69 2.82
N PHE A 24 3.64 -2.80 3.53
CA PHE A 24 2.75 -3.85 3.07
C PHE A 24 1.33 -3.59 3.53
N VAL A 25 0.39 -3.82 2.61
CA VAL A 25 -1.03 -3.58 2.80
C VAL A 25 -1.78 -4.84 2.43
N GLU A 26 -2.68 -5.26 3.29
CA GLU A 26 -3.52 -6.43 3.06
C GLU A 26 -4.94 -6.02 2.72
N ILE A 27 -5.44 -6.56 1.62
CA ILE A 27 -6.83 -6.42 1.18
C ILE A 27 -7.55 -7.72 1.52
N PHE A 28 -8.76 -7.64 2.06
CA PHE A 28 -9.47 -8.83 2.53
C PHE A 28 -10.49 -9.39 1.54
N ASP A 29 -11.06 -8.56 0.70
CA ASP A 29 -12.08 -9.00 -0.23
C ASP A 29 -11.95 -8.25 -1.57
N PRO A 30 -11.35 -8.89 -2.58
CA PRO A 30 -10.74 -10.22 -2.60
C PRO A 30 -9.45 -10.27 -1.77
N PRO A 31 -9.05 -11.45 -1.26
CA PRO A 31 -7.86 -11.52 -0.39
C PRO A 31 -6.57 -11.45 -1.20
N PHE A 32 -5.79 -10.42 -0.98
CA PHE A 32 -4.44 -10.29 -1.52
C PHE A 32 -3.70 -9.19 -0.78
N ASP A 33 -2.38 -9.18 -0.90
CA ASP A 33 -1.56 -8.14 -0.31
C ASP A 33 -0.61 -7.55 -1.35
N GLY A 34 -0.08 -6.38 -1.04
CA GLY A 34 0.83 -5.69 -1.92
C GLY A 34 1.63 -4.64 -1.19
N LEU A 35 2.46 -3.96 -1.95
CA LEU A 35 3.45 -3.02 -1.43
C LEU A 35 3.19 -1.61 -1.97
N VAL A 36 3.22 -0.62 -1.08
CA VAL A 36 3.38 0.78 -1.48
C VAL A 36 4.84 1.13 -1.25
N THR A 37 5.58 1.38 -2.32
CA THR A 37 7.02 1.66 -2.20
C THR A 37 7.27 3.08 -1.74
N LEU A 38 8.41 3.31 -1.09
CA LEU A 38 8.80 4.62 -0.64
C LEU A 38 8.86 5.63 -1.79
N SER A 39 9.31 5.19 -2.97
CA SER A 39 9.38 6.06 -4.14
C SER A 39 8.01 6.57 -4.60
N ASP A 40 6.95 5.84 -4.28
CA ASP A 40 5.57 6.24 -4.59
C ASP A 40 4.95 7.08 -3.46
N MET A 41 5.71 7.40 -2.43
CA MET A 41 5.30 8.26 -1.32
C MET A 41 6.28 9.41 -1.17
N PRO A 42 6.25 10.40 -2.09
CA PRO A 42 7.21 11.50 -2.05
C PRO A 42 7.18 12.23 -0.70
N ARG A 43 8.37 12.54 -0.18
CA ARG A 43 8.55 13.23 1.10
C ARG A 43 8.10 12.43 2.31
N ALA A 44 7.80 11.14 2.15
CA ALA A 44 7.50 10.28 3.27
C ALA A 44 8.78 10.02 4.08
N ARG A 45 8.62 9.93 5.39
CA ARG A 45 9.68 9.51 6.28
C ARG A 45 9.26 8.24 6.97
N ILE A 46 10.02 7.17 6.76
CA ILE A 46 9.72 5.86 7.34
C ILE A 46 10.50 5.69 8.64
N GLU A 47 9.76 5.33 9.68
CA GLU A 47 10.29 4.81 10.93
C GLU A 47 9.97 3.32 10.95
N GLU A 48 10.95 2.50 10.62
CA GLU A 48 10.76 1.05 10.41
C GLU A 48 10.03 0.40 11.59
N GLY A 49 8.99 -0.40 11.28
CA GLY A 49 8.19 -1.10 12.27
C GLY A 49 7.27 -0.20 13.09
N ARG A 50 7.27 1.11 12.89
CA ARG A 50 6.49 2.06 13.69
C ARG A 50 5.51 2.88 12.89
N ALA A 51 6.02 3.72 11.97
CA ALA A 51 5.17 4.70 11.33
C ALA A 51 5.76 5.18 10.01
N VAL A 52 4.87 5.67 9.15
CA VAL A 52 5.25 6.46 7.96
C VAL A 52 4.68 7.85 8.16
N LYS A 53 5.54 8.85 8.19
CA LYS A 53 5.13 10.24 8.34
C LYS A 53 5.07 10.90 6.99
N LEU A 54 3.88 11.28 6.59
CA LEU A 54 3.60 12.04 5.39
C LEU A 54 3.30 13.48 5.79
N LYS A 55 3.27 14.38 4.81
CA LYS A 55 2.97 15.79 5.08
C LYS A 55 1.60 15.96 5.73
N SER A 56 0.61 15.18 5.29
CA SER A 56 -0.79 15.36 5.70
C SER A 56 -1.27 14.37 6.75
N ARG A 57 -0.51 13.30 7.01
CA ARG A 57 -0.95 12.26 7.95
C ARG A 57 0.21 11.37 8.37
N THR A 58 -0.02 10.59 9.42
CA THR A 58 0.89 9.54 9.87
C THR A 58 0.18 8.20 9.71
N ILE A 59 0.88 7.21 9.17
CA ILE A 59 0.34 5.85 8.96
C ILE A 59 1.07 4.91 9.90
N THR A 60 0.33 4.08 10.61
CA THR A 60 0.88 3.06 11.52
C THR A 60 0.35 1.69 11.17
N ILE A 61 0.99 0.65 11.71
CA ILE A 61 0.53 -0.73 11.54
C ILE A 61 -0.89 -0.86 12.12
N GLY A 62 -1.79 -1.49 11.37
CA GLY A 62 -3.18 -1.63 11.74
C GLY A 62 -4.10 -0.57 11.16
N ASP A 63 -3.55 0.50 10.60
CA ASP A 63 -4.37 1.53 9.98
C ASP A 63 -5.01 1.02 8.70
N THR A 64 -6.23 1.48 8.45
CA THR A 64 -6.90 1.28 7.17
C THR A 64 -6.58 2.44 6.25
N ILE A 65 -6.13 2.12 5.05
CA ILE A 65 -5.79 3.12 4.03
C ILE A 65 -6.44 2.76 2.71
N ARG A 66 -6.57 3.76 1.85
CA ARG A 66 -7.08 3.55 0.48
C ARG A 66 -5.89 3.45 -0.46
N VAL A 67 -5.93 2.44 -1.33
CA VAL A 67 -4.86 2.19 -2.30
C VAL A 67 -5.46 1.91 -3.66
N LYS A 68 -4.64 2.15 -4.71
CA LYS A 68 -4.98 1.79 -6.09
C LYS A 68 -3.99 0.72 -6.55
N VAL A 69 -4.50 -0.31 -7.21
CA VAL A 69 -3.63 -1.33 -7.81
C VAL A 69 -2.89 -0.70 -8.99
N ALA A 70 -1.57 -0.62 -8.88
CA ALA A 70 -0.74 0.05 -9.87
C ALA A 70 -0.10 -0.93 -10.85
N ARG A 71 0.48 -1.99 -10.33
CA ARG A 71 1.23 -2.97 -11.12
C ARG A 71 1.03 -4.36 -10.53
N VAL A 72 1.00 -5.36 -11.40
CA VAL A 72 0.94 -6.76 -11.00
C VAL A 72 2.04 -7.51 -11.76
N ASP A 73 2.97 -8.10 -11.02
CA ASP A 73 4.00 -8.97 -11.59
C ASP A 73 3.56 -10.42 -11.35
N VAL A 74 3.00 -11.03 -12.38
CA VAL A 74 2.42 -12.37 -12.28
C VAL A 74 3.50 -13.42 -11.99
N ILE A 75 4.68 -13.25 -12.59
CA ILE A 75 5.78 -14.21 -12.44
C ILE A 75 6.31 -14.21 -11.02
N LYS A 76 6.51 -13.03 -10.44
CA LYS A 76 7.01 -12.89 -9.07
C LYS A 76 5.89 -12.96 -8.03
N GLY A 77 4.64 -12.87 -8.44
CA GLY A 77 3.51 -12.83 -7.52
C GLY A 77 3.43 -11.55 -6.71
N HIS A 78 3.93 -10.43 -7.25
CA HIS A 78 3.97 -9.15 -6.53
C HIS A 78 2.89 -8.21 -7.04
N VAL A 79 2.24 -7.52 -6.10
CA VAL A 79 1.28 -6.46 -6.41
C VAL A 79 1.83 -5.15 -5.84
N ASP A 80 1.90 -4.12 -6.67
CA ASP A 80 2.28 -2.78 -6.24
C ASP A 80 1.04 -1.91 -6.18
N PHE A 81 0.94 -1.13 -5.10
CA PHE A 81 -0.13 -0.17 -4.89
C PHE A 81 0.39 1.26 -4.96
N PHE A 82 -0.48 2.17 -5.37
CA PHE A 82 -0.32 3.59 -5.07
C PHE A 82 -1.16 3.94 -3.84
N LEU A 83 -0.61 4.75 -2.96
CA LEU A 83 -1.35 5.29 -1.83
C LEU A 83 -2.27 6.40 -2.32
N LEU A 84 -3.55 6.29 -2.00
CA LEU A 84 -4.52 7.33 -2.33
C LEU A 84 -4.62 8.37 -1.20
N PRO A 85 -5.04 9.61 -1.52
CA PRO A 85 -5.26 10.60 -0.48
C PRO A 85 -6.29 10.13 0.54
N GLN A 86 -6.12 10.58 1.78
CA GLN A 86 -7.08 10.31 2.83
C GLN A 86 -8.38 11.03 2.51
N GLU A 87 -9.50 10.31 2.62
CA GLU A 87 -10.81 10.94 2.43
C GLU A 87 -11.12 11.86 3.61
N ALA A 88 -11.71 12.98 3.27
CA ALA A 88 -12.12 13.96 4.26
C ALA A 88 -13.35 13.48 5.06
#